data_b55f2d898c36f70a2ce0271d93d722b3
#
_entry.id   b55f2d898c36f70a2ce0271d93d722b3
#
_cell.length_a   1.000
_cell.length_b   1.000
_cell.length_c   1.000
_cell.angle_alpha   90.00
_cell.angle_beta   90.00
_cell.angle_gamma   90.00
#
_symmetry.space_group_name_H-M   'P 1'
#
loop_
_entity.id
_entity.type
_entity.pdbx_description
1 polymer ?
#
loop_
_entity_poly.entity_id
_entity_poly.type
_entity_poly.pdbx_seq_one_letter_code
_entity_poly.pdbx_strand_id
1 'polypeptide(L)'
;MDTFDLGLCLEFPDQGQFHPAQYLKGLAETIVSQGGRIFEKSHVDDYEPGERIRIAIGNRGAVTASAMVVATNAPIVSRVGIPLRQYAYRTYAIAVPVPKGTVKRALYWDTADPYHYVRLQSMEESRDLLLVGGEDHKTGRTDGDDGDQRYRRLESWVRDRFPQAGEVTFRWSGQIMEPADSLAFIGRYEKLGDNVYIITGDSGHGMTHGTIGGMLVRDLIVGRKNPWEKIYDPGRVSLKAIGEMAAETLGTIPQYGKWLTGGDKASPRQIPKGEGAVIRRGFQKLAVFRDDQGVLHMMSAVCPHLGCIVAWNAAEKTWDCPCHGSRFASGGRVLNGPANTDLPPVETPARAKRRSAERPRPRKRAKK
;
A
#
# COMPACT_ATOMS: atom_id res chain seq x y z
N MET A 1 -32.46 12.83 -17.15
CA MET A 1 -31.51 12.37 -16.15
C MET A 1 -32.23 11.80 -14.93
N ASP A 2 -33.13 10.86 -15.19
CA ASP A 2 -34.10 10.43 -14.19
C ASP A 2 -34.02 8.92 -13.95
N THR A 3 -32.82 8.40 -13.92
CA THR A 3 -32.60 6.95 -13.83
C THR A 3 -32.26 6.46 -12.43
N PHE A 4 -32.06 7.38 -11.48
CA PHE A 4 -31.76 7.01 -10.12
C PHE A 4 -32.15 8.12 -9.12
N ASP A 5 -33.14 7.84 -8.28
CA ASP A 5 -33.51 8.72 -7.18
C ASP A 5 -32.53 8.52 -6.00
N LEU A 6 -31.68 9.50 -5.80
CA LEU A 6 -30.71 9.55 -4.70
C LEU A 6 -31.35 10.11 -3.40
N GLY A 7 -32.62 10.51 -3.45
CA GLY A 7 -33.25 11.26 -2.37
C GLY A 7 -32.65 12.66 -2.23
N LEU A 8 -32.61 13.18 -1.01
CA LEU A 8 -32.01 14.49 -0.73
C LEU A 8 -30.50 14.43 -0.88
N CYS A 9 -29.93 15.35 -1.66
CA CYS A 9 -28.49 15.49 -1.84
C CYS A 9 -28.04 16.94 -1.63
N LEU A 10 -26.74 17.10 -1.28
CA LEU A 10 -26.08 18.40 -1.25
C LEU A 10 -25.28 18.56 -2.54
N GLU A 11 -25.50 19.67 -3.27
CA GLU A 11 -24.69 20.04 -4.43
C GLU A 11 -23.77 21.20 -4.09
N PHE A 12 -22.46 21.00 -4.31
CA PHE A 12 -21.44 22.03 -4.17
C PHE A 12 -21.04 22.48 -5.58
N PRO A 13 -21.41 23.71 -6.02
CA PRO A 13 -21.06 24.22 -7.34
C PRO A 13 -19.57 24.52 -7.44
N ASP A 14 -19.13 24.79 -8.66
CA ASP A 14 -17.75 25.27 -8.98
C ASP A 14 -16.64 24.30 -8.54
N GLN A 15 -16.93 23.00 -8.51
CA GLN A 15 -15.93 21.98 -8.27
C GLN A 15 -15.21 21.59 -9.57
N GLY A 16 -13.96 21.11 -9.42
CA GLY A 16 -13.13 20.68 -10.54
C GLY A 16 -12.59 19.26 -10.38
N GLN A 17 -12.29 18.63 -11.49
CA GLN A 17 -11.54 17.38 -11.53
C GLN A 17 -10.43 17.45 -12.58
N PHE A 18 -9.38 16.69 -12.37
CA PHE A 18 -8.27 16.56 -13.32
C PHE A 18 -7.85 15.10 -13.45
N HIS A 19 -7.01 14.82 -14.43
CA HIS A 19 -6.47 13.48 -14.65
C HIS A 19 -5.14 13.31 -13.87
N PRO A 20 -5.13 12.59 -12.71
CA PRO A 20 -3.94 12.53 -11.83
C PRO A 20 -2.67 12.06 -12.53
N ALA A 21 -2.77 11.00 -13.38
CA ALA A 21 -1.61 10.47 -14.07
C ALA A 21 -1.03 11.45 -15.11
N GLN A 22 -1.87 12.22 -15.81
CA GLN A 22 -1.40 13.27 -16.73
C GLN A 22 -0.75 14.41 -15.96
N TYR A 23 -1.33 14.83 -14.84
CA TYR A 23 -0.73 15.85 -13.97
C TYR A 23 0.64 15.42 -13.45
N LEU A 24 0.76 14.19 -12.91
CA LEU A 24 2.02 13.66 -12.41
C LEU A 24 3.07 13.48 -13.50
N LYS A 25 2.64 13.09 -14.73
CA LYS A 25 3.54 13.02 -15.89
C LYS A 25 4.12 14.39 -16.23
N GLY A 26 3.27 15.42 -16.36
CA GLY A 26 3.72 16.79 -16.64
C GLY A 26 4.63 17.34 -15.54
N LEU A 27 4.36 17.02 -14.27
CA LEU A 27 5.21 17.40 -13.15
C LEU A 27 6.59 16.72 -13.22
N ALA A 28 6.63 15.42 -13.55
CA ALA A 28 7.87 14.68 -13.72
C ALA A 28 8.72 15.23 -14.89
N GLU A 29 8.09 15.52 -16.02
CA GLU A 29 8.74 16.16 -17.18
C GLU A 29 9.32 17.53 -16.81
N THR A 30 8.58 18.32 -16.03
CA THR A 30 9.05 19.63 -15.52
C THR A 30 10.26 19.50 -14.61
N ILE A 31 10.24 18.53 -13.68
CA ILE A 31 11.38 18.25 -12.79
C ILE A 31 12.64 17.94 -13.61
N VAL A 32 12.51 17.05 -14.60
CA VAL A 32 13.65 16.66 -15.44
C VAL A 32 14.16 17.80 -16.30
N SER A 33 13.26 18.62 -16.89
CA SER A 33 13.64 19.77 -17.71
C SER A 33 14.38 20.86 -16.91
N GLN A 34 14.13 20.94 -15.61
CA GLN A 34 14.82 21.83 -14.68
C GLN A 34 16.11 21.25 -14.09
N GLY A 35 16.60 20.11 -14.59
CA GLY A 35 17.83 19.46 -14.15
C GLY A 35 17.67 18.50 -12.97
N GLY A 36 16.45 18.26 -12.49
CA GLY A 36 16.16 17.22 -11.53
C GLY A 36 16.35 15.82 -12.15
N ARG A 37 16.55 14.81 -11.30
CA ARG A 37 16.76 13.43 -11.76
C ARG A 37 15.78 12.49 -11.10
N ILE A 38 15.17 11.60 -11.87
CA ILE A 38 14.24 10.57 -11.41
C ILE A 38 14.87 9.22 -11.71
N PHE A 39 14.99 8.36 -10.69
CA PHE A 39 15.57 7.02 -10.80
C PHE A 39 14.50 5.98 -10.50
N GLU A 40 14.03 5.32 -11.53
CA GLU A 40 13.12 4.18 -11.40
C GLU A 40 13.86 2.90 -11.00
N LYS A 41 13.12 1.92 -10.46
CA LYS A 41 13.65 0.59 -10.08
C LYS A 41 14.86 0.69 -9.14
N SER A 42 14.90 1.75 -8.33
CA SER A 42 15.99 2.07 -7.40
C SER A 42 15.46 2.04 -5.97
N HIS A 43 15.40 0.84 -5.41
CA HIS A 43 14.92 0.62 -4.04
C HIS A 43 15.90 1.21 -3.03
N VAL A 44 15.39 1.98 -2.08
CA VAL A 44 16.16 2.49 -0.93
C VAL A 44 16.10 1.45 0.17
N ASP A 45 17.24 0.86 0.53
CA ASP A 45 17.28 -0.19 1.56
C ASP A 45 17.44 0.40 2.96
N ASP A 46 18.29 1.42 3.10
CA ASP A 46 18.61 2.01 4.38
C ASP A 46 19.22 3.42 4.19
N TYR A 47 19.42 4.14 5.29
CA TYR A 47 20.12 5.43 5.29
C TYR A 47 20.90 5.62 6.58
N GLU A 48 21.97 6.40 6.49
CA GLU A 48 22.79 6.84 7.60
C GLU A 48 22.55 8.35 7.81
N PRO A 49 21.95 8.76 8.98
CA PRO A 49 21.72 10.17 9.27
C PRO A 49 23.04 10.89 9.55
N GLY A 50 23.05 12.20 9.37
CA GLY A 50 24.22 13.06 9.62
C GLY A 50 24.04 14.41 8.95
N GLU A 51 25.03 15.29 9.01
CA GLU A 51 25.03 16.57 8.30
C GLU A 51 24.79 16.37 6.80
N ARG A 52 25.37 15.31 6.24
CA ARG A 52 25.05 14.77 4.92
C ARG A 52 24.54 13.34 5.10
N ILE A 53 23.32 13.12 4.62
CA ILE A 53 22.65 11.82 4.73
C ILE A 53 23.17 10.92 3.61
N ARG A 54 23.61 9.71 3.96
CA ARG A 54 23.97 8.67 3.00
C ARG A 54 22.82 7.69 2.85
N ILE A 55 22.28 7.55 1.64
CA ILE A 55 21.10 6.74 1.32
C ILE A 55 21.55 5.54 0.48
N ALA A 56 21.40 4.34 1.01
CA ALA A 56 21.79 3.09 0.36
C ALA A 56 20.72 2.62 -0.66
N ILE A 57 21.18 2.20 -1.85
CA ILE A 57 20.31 1.75 -2.95
C ILE A 57 20.74 0.35 -3.39
N GLY A 58 20.31 -0.67 -2.65
CA GLY A 58 20.66 -2.05 -2.90
C GLY A 58 22.16 -2.25 -3.07
N ASN A 59 22.53 -3.06 -4.04
CA ASN A 59 23.91 -3.27 -4.48
C ASN A 59 24.38 -2.25 -5.55
N ARG A 60 23.60 -1.21 -5.82
CA ARG A 60 23.88 -0.21 -6.86
C ARG A 60 24.70 0.98 -6.37
N GLY A 61 24.91 1.10 -5.06
CA GLY A 61 25.67 2.18 -4.44
C GLY A 61 24.86 3.01 -3.46
N ALA A 62 25.21 4.28 -3.34
CA ALA A 62 24.54 5.20 -2.43
C ALA A 62 24.43 6.61 -3.02
N VAL A 63 23.44 7.36 -2.54
CA VAL A 63 23.28 8.80 -2.77
C VAL A 63 23.62 9.54 -1.49
N THR A 64 24.35 10.65 -1.60
CA THR A 64 24.62 11.54 -0.46
C THR A 64 23.88 12.86 -0.70
N ALA A 65 23.08 13.28 0.27
CA ALA A 65 22.24 14.47 0.19
C ALA A 65 22.32 15.33 1.45
N SER A 66 22.03 16.61 1.34
CA SER A 66 21.92 17.52 2.49
C SER A 66 20.57 17.43 3.19
N ALA A 67 19.55 16.93 2.49
CA ALA A 67 18.22 16.67 3.04
C ALA A 67 17.60 15.43 2.39
N MET A 68 16.77 14.69 3.12
CA MET A 68 16.03 13.54 2.63
C MET A 68 14.54 13.72 2.91
N VAL A 69 13.70 13.45 1.92
CA VAL A 69 12.24 13.44 2.07
C VAL A 69 11.73 12.02 1.86
N VAL A 70 11.11 11.45 2.87
CA VAL A 70 10.49 10.12 2.82
C VAL A 70 9.01 10.29 2.48
N ALA A 71 8.68 10.11 1.21
CA ALA A 71 7.32 10.23 0.66
C ALA A 71 6.84 8.89 0.05
N THR A 72 6.98 7.83 0.83
CA THR A 72 6.78 6.43 0.38
C THR A 72 5.42 5.84 0.76
N ASN A 73 4.39 6.67 0.89
CA ASN A 73 3.09 6.35 1.45
C ASN A 73 3.23 5.89 2.92
N ALA A 74 3.61 4.64 3.20
CA ALA A 74 4.04 4.22 4.53
C ALA A 74 5.56 4.48 4.67
N PRO A 75 6.03 5.18 5.74
CA PRO A 75 7.46 5.46 5.92
C PRO A 75 8.27 4.18 6.12
N ILE A 76 9.17 3.90 5.18
CA ILE A 76 10.02 2.70 5.17
C ILE A 76 11.21 2.77 6.14
N VAL A 77 11.52 3.96 6.63
CA VAL A 77 12.71 4.23 7.47
C VAL A 77 12.39 4.29 8.97
N SER A 78 11.13 4.14 9.36
CA SER A 78 10.69 4.16 10.76
C SER A 78 9.99 2.87 11.13
N ARG A 79 10.60 2.08 12.01
CA ARG A 79 9.96 0.85 12.51
C ARG A 79 8.90 1.14 13.57
N VAL A 80 9.05 2.24 14.30
CA VAL A 80 8.15 2.67 15.37
C VAL A 80 7.82 4.16 15.22
N GLY A 81 6.84 4.65 15.95
CA GLY A 81 6.42 6.05 15.90
C GLY A 81 5.30 6.25 14.88
N ILE A 82 5.58 6.80 13.69
CA ILE A 82 4.55 7.06 12.68
C ILE A 82 3.75 5.81 12.29
N PRO A 83 4.37 4.63 12.01
CA PRO A 83 3.59 3.43 11.65
C PRO A 83 2.60 2.96 12.72
N LEU A 84 2.78 3.36 13.98
CA LEU A 84 1.84 3.08 15.09
C LEU A 84 0.74 4.13 15.23
N ARG A 85 0.79 5.20 14.46
CA ARG A 85 -0.13 6.35 14.53
C ARG A 85 -0.97 6.51 13.27
N GLN A 86 -0.86 5.56 12.34
CA GLN A 86 -1.65 5.49 11.13
C GLN A 86 -1.95 4.03 10.79
N TYR A 87 -3.04 3.83 10.08
CA TYR A 87 -3.56 2.51 9.75
C TYR A 87 -3.68 2.36 8.24
N ALA A 88 -3.32 1.19 7.74
CA ALA A 88 -3.42 0.90 6.31
C ALA A 88 -4.83 0.40 5.97
N TYR A 89 -5.52 1.12 5.12
CA TYR A 89 -6.76 0.71 4.50
C TYR A 89 -6.54 0.40 3.03
N ARG A 90 -7.42 -0.43 2.50
CA ARG A 90 -7.46 -0.74 1.08
C ARG A 90 -8.78 -0.30 0.52
N THR A 91 -8.75 0.52 -0.52
CA THR A 91 -9.90 0.95 -1.31
C THR A 91 -9.90 0.25 -2.65
N TYR A 92 -11.07 -0.03 -3.19
CA TYR A 92 -11.25 -0.70 -4.47
C TYR A 92 -11.85 0.26 -5.49
N ALA A 93 -11.53 0.05 -6.75
CA ALA A 93 -12.10 0.82 -7.84
C ALA A 93 -12.33 -0.05 -9.07
N ILE A 94 -13.42 0.27 -9.79
CA ILE A 94 -13.73 -0.27 -11.11
C ILE A 94 -13.93 0.87 -12.10
N ALA A 95 -13.73 0.58 -13.36
CA ALA A 95 -14.05 1.49 -14.45
C ALA A 95 -14.95 0.78 -15.46
N VAL A 96 -16.08 1.42 -15.77
CA VAL A 96 -17.08 0.92 -16.72
C VAL A 96 -17.38 1.97 -17.78
N PRO A 97 -17.47 1.62 -19.07
CA PRO A 97 -17.87 2.55 -20.10
C PRO A 97 -19.36 2.90 -20.00
N VAL A 98 -19.66 4.17 -20.20
CA VAL A 98 -21.05 4.68 -20.32
C VAL A 98 -21.17 5.49 -21.61
N PRO A 99 -22.34 5.52 -22.29
CA PRO A 99 -22.56 6.41 -23.42
C PRO A 99 -22.36 7.87 -23.00
N LYS A 100 -21.71 8.64 -23.85
CA LYS A 100 -21.40 10.04 -23.55
C LYS A 100 -22.66 10.87 -23.31
N GLY A 101 -22.60 11.67 -22.24
CA GLY A 101 -23.73 12.55 -21.88
C GLY A 101 -24.87 11.88 -21.11
N THR A 102 -24.82 10.56 -20.86
CA THR A 102 -25.86 9.86 -20.09
C THR A 102 -25.71 10.02 -18.58
N VAL A 103 -24.55 10.44 -18.10
CA VAL A 103 -24.30 10.74 -16.68
C VAL A 103 -23.84 12.20 -16.58
N LYS A 104 -24.44 12.98 -15.69
CA LYS A 104 -24.03 14.37 -15.42
C LYS A 104 -22.56 14.37 -14.97
N ARG A 105 -21.75 15.24 -15.54
CA ARG A 105 -20.34 15.38 -15.16
C ARG A 105 -20.22 16.06 -13.81
N ALA A 106 -19.97 15.29 -12.79
CA ALA A 106 -19.82 15.70 -11.41
C ALA A 106 -18.91 14.72 -10.64
N LEU A 107 -18.55 15.04 -9.42
CA LEU A 107 -17.97 14.15 -8.43
C LEU A 107 -19.11 13.76 -7.48
N TYR A 108 -19.35 12.47 -7.32
CA TYR A 108 -20.43 11.95 -6.47
C TYR A 108 -19.84 11.20 -5.28
N TRP A 109 -20.44 11.39 -4.11
CA TRP A 109 -20.21 10.58 -2.92
C TRP A 109 -21.54 10.20 -2.30
N ASP A 110 -21.63 8.99 -1.81
CA ASP A 110 -22.73 8.59 -0.92
C ASP A 110 -22.29 8.68 0.55
N THR A 111 -23.24 8.44 1.45
CA THR A 111 -23.04 8.42 2.90
C THR A 111 -23.09 7.01 3.47
N ALA A 112 -22.94 5.98 2.63
CA ALA A 112 -22.90 4.60 3.05
C ALA A 112 -21.61 4.31 3.84
N ASP A 113 -21.58 3.19 4.57
CA ASP A 113 -20.39 2.67 5.22
C ASP A 113 -20.28 1.16 4.90
N PRO A 114 -19.34 0.76 4.05
CA PRO A 114 -18.34 1.59 3.34
C PRO A 114 -18.97 2.50 2.27
N TYR A 115 -18.42 3.70 2.12
CA TYR A 115 -18.90 4.72 1.16
C TYR A 115 -18.51 4.38 -0.29
N HIS A 116 -19.19 5.05 -1.23
CA HIS A 116 -18.85 4.99 -2.64
C HIS A 116 -18.60 6.38 -3.20
N TYR A 117 -17.65 6.46 -4.13
CA TYR A 117 -17.39 7.69 -4.89
C TYR A 117 -17.40 7.40 -6.40
N VAL A 118 -17.87 8.39 -7.17
CA VAL A 118 -18.01 8.26 -8.63
C VAL A 118 -17.46 9.50 -9.30
N ARG A 119 -16.76 9.29 -10.41
CA ARG A 119 -16.34 10.36 -11.32
C ARG A 119 -16.34 9.87 -12.76
N LEU A 120 -16.45 10.82 -13.69
CA LEU A 120 -16.36 10.55 -15.12
C LEU A 120 -14.97 10.94 -15.65
N GLN A 121 -14.41 10.08 -16.47
CA GLN A 121 -13.21 10.33 -17.25
C GLN A 121 -13.56 10.21 -18.73
N SER A 122 -13.20 11.21 -19.54
CA SER A 122 -13.37 11.12 -20.99
C SER A 122 -12.52 9.97 -21.56
N MET A 123 -13.12 9.15 -22.41
CA MET A 123 -12.47 7.99 -23.03
C MET A 123 -12.38 8.17 -24.55
N GLU A 124 -13.53 8.30 -25.21
CA GLU A 124 -13.66 8.38 -26.69
C GLU A 124 -14.70 9.46 -27.07
N GLU A 125 -14.93 9.66 -28.37
CA GLU A 125 -15.97 10.60 -28.83
C GLU A 125 -17.38 10.22 -28.38
N SER A 126 -17.67 8.92 -28.32
CA SER A 126 -19.01 8.37 -28.02
C SER A 126 -19.17 7.85 -26.61
N ARG A 127 -18.10 7.71 -25.82
CA ARG A 127 -18.12 7.07 -24.50
C ARG A 127 -17.26 7.80 -23.49
N ASP A 128 -17.72 7.82 -22.25
CA ASP A 128 -16.95 8.18 -21.06
C ASP A 128 -16.70 6.91 -20.22
N LEU A 129 -15.68 6.91 -19.37
CA LEU A 129 -15.47 5.93 -18.31
C LEU A 129 -16.05 6.46 -17.01
N LEU A 130 -16.96 5.70 -16.43
CA LEU A 130 -17.44 5.88 -15.07
C LEU A 130 -16.46 5.17 -14.15
N LEU A 131 -15.73 5.93 -13.33
CA LEU A 131 -14.84 5.43 -12.31
C LEU A 131 -15.58 5.37 -11.00
N VAL A 132 -15.74 4.19 -10.43
CA VAL A 132 -16.45 3.97 -9.17
C VAL A 132 -15.53 3.30 -8.18
N GLY A 133 -15.41 3.87 -6.99
CA GLY A 133 -14.58 3.31 -5.93
C GLY A 133 -15.26 3.33 -4.58
N GLY A 134 -14.65 2.62 -3.63
CA GLY A 134 -15.15 2.42 -2.28
C GLY A 134 -14.83 1.04 -1.73
N GLU A 135 -15.73 0.50 -0.91
CA GLU A 135 -15.58 -0.82 -0.30
C GLU A 135 -14.31 -0.94 0.56
N ASP A 136 -13.97 0.10 1.28
CA ASP A 136 -12.74 0.22 2.06
C ASP A 136 -12.69 -0.80 3.20
N HIS A 137 -11.49 -1.35 3.46
CA HIS A 137 -11.25 -2.23 4.60
C HIS A 137 -9.80 -2.17 5.05
N LYS A 138 -9.53 -2.61 6.27
CA LYS A 138 -8.17 -2.69 6.81
C LYS A 138 -7.32 -3.71 6.06
N THR A 139 -6.17 -3.28 5.53
CA THR A 139 -5.24 -4.14 4.79
C THR A 139 -4.88 -5.40 5.58
N GLY A 140 -4.90 -6.55 4.93
CA GLY A 140 -4.56 -7.85 5.52
C GLY A 140 -5.62 -8.44 6.46
N ARG A 141 -6.79 -7.79 6.62
CA ARG A 141 -7.96 -8.31 7.33
C ARG A 141 -9.03 -8.59 6.29
N THR A 142 -9.33 -9.86 6.08
CA THR A 142 -10.29 -10.26 5.03
C THR A 142 -11.72 -10.33 5.54
N ASP A 143 -11.91 -10.52 6.86
CA ASP A 143 -13.22 -10.69 7.50
C ASP A 143 -14.15 -11.68 6.77
N GLY A 144 -13.52 -12.72 6.13
CA GLY A 144 -14.21 -13.71 5.31
C GLY A 144 -14.42 -13.30 3.84
N ASP A 145 -13.99 -12.10 3.44
CA ASP A 145 -14.07 -11.58 2.09
C ASP A 145 -12.79 -11.89 1.28
N ASP A 146 -12.94 -12.39 0.07
CA ASP A 146 -11.84 -12.78 -0.82
C ASP A 146 -11.27 -11.63 -1.66
N GLY A 147 -11.74 -10.39 -1.44
CA GLY A 147 -11.40 -9.21 -2.24
C GLY A 147 -12.12 -9.15 -3.58
N ASP A 148 -12.34 -10.26 -4.28
CA ASP A 148 -13.19 -10.31 -5.47
C ASP A 148 -14.66 -10.00 -5.14
N GLN A 149 -15.11 -10.31 -3.94
CA GLN A 149 -16.45 -9.93 -3.46
C GLN A 149 -16.63 -8.41 -3.42
N ARG A 150 -15.58 -7.65 -3.06
CA ARG A 150 -15.63 -6.18 -3.04
C ARG A 150 -15.79 -5.61 -4.44
N TYR A 151 -15.07 -6.14 -5.42
CA TYR A 151 -15.29 -5.77 -6.83
C TYR A 151 -16.71 -6.12 -7.30
N ARG A 152 -17.25 -7.29 -6.92
CA ARG A 152 -18.62 -7.67 -7.25
C ARG A 152 -19.66 -6.76 -6.61
N ARG A 153 -19.45 -6.32 -5.36
CA ARG A 153 -20.32 -5.33 -4.70
C ARG A 153 -20.29 -3.98 -5.41
N LEU A 154 -19.11 -3.48 -5.77
CA LEU A 154 -18.99 -2.27 -6.58
C LEU A 154 -19.71 -2.41 -7.93
N GLU A 155 -19.54 -3.53 -8.61
CA GLU A 155 -20.23 -3.79 -9.88
C GLU A 155 -21.75 -3.83 -9.69
N SER A 156 -22.26 -4.56 -8.69
CA SER A 156 -23.69 -4.58 -8.38
C SER A 156 -24.22 -3.18 -8.08
N TRP A 157 -23.50 -2.43 -7.25
CA TRP A 157 -23.84 -1.05 -6.91
C TRP A 157 -23.96 -0.15 -8.16
N VAL A 158 -23.04 -0.33 -9.13
CA VAL A 158 -23.06 0.38 -10.42
C VAL A 158 -24.26 -0.04 -11.27
N ARG A 159 -24.53 -1.36 -11.39
CA ARG A 159 -25.65 -1.88 -12.19
C ARG A 159 -26.99 -1.33 -11.72
N ASP A 160 -27.16 -1.24 -10.41
CA ASP A 160 -28.39 -0.73 -9.80
C ASP A 160 -28.61 0.77 -10.09
N ARG A 161 -27.54 1.55 -10.20
CA ARG A 161 -27.58 3.02 -10.28
C ARG A 161 -27.35 3.59 -11.67
N PHE A 162 -26.63 2.87 -12.48
CA PHE A 162 -26.25 3.25 -13.84
C PHE A 162 -26.57 2.10 -14.81
N PRO A 163 -27.84 1.82 -15.10
CA PRO A 163 -28.24 0.67 -15.92
C PRO A 163 -27.67 0.73 -17.34
N GLN A 164 -27.23 1.90 -17.82
CA GLN A 164 -26.55 2.09 -19.10
C GLN A 164 -25.07 1.72 -19.07
N ALA A 165 -24.50 1.34 -17.92
CA ALA A 165 -23.10 1.00 -17.78
C ALA A 165 -22.77 -0.31 -18.51
N GLY A 166 -21.67 -0.31 -19.26
CA GLY A 166 -21.12 -1.49 -19.94
C GLY A 166 -20.42 -2.46 -18.99
N GLU A 167 -19.70 -3.42 -19.57
CA GLU A 167 -18.90 -4.37 -18.79
C GLU A 167 -17.72 -3.68 -18.10
N VAL A 168 -17.29 -4.23 -16.94
CA VAL A 168 -16.11 -3.73 -16.21
C VAL A 168 -14.87 -3.86 -17.08
N THR A 169 -14.28 -2.71 -17.46
CA THR A 169 -13.10 -2.67 -18.31
C THR A 169 -11.80 -2.72 -17.50
N PHE A 170 -11.78 -2.05 -16.36
CA PHE A 170 -10.61 -2.01 -15.47
C PHE A 170 -11.05 -2.19 -14.03
N ARG A 171 -10.20 -2.86 -13.25
CA ARG A 171 -10.32 -2.96 -11.80
C ARG A 171 -8.95 -2.83 -11.15
N TRP A 172 -8.87 -2.12 -10.04
CA TRP A 172 -7.65 -1.96 -9.25
C TRP A 172 -8.00 -1.66 -7.81
N SER A 173 -7.01 -1.72 -6.94
CA SER A 173 -7.13 -1.26 -5.58
C SER A 173 -5.93 -0.38 -5.19
N GLY A 174 -6.11 0.44 -4.19
CA GLY A 174 -5.10 1.32 -3.63
C GLY A 174 -4.97 1.15 -2.13
N GLN A 175 -3.78 1.38 -1.59
CA GLN A 175 -3.59 1.46 -0.15
C GLN A 175 -3.52 2.91 0.28
N ILE A 176 -4.35 3.27 1.23
CA ILE A 176 -4.35 4.56 1.90
C ILE A 176 -3.83 4.42 3.33
N MET A 177 -3.19 5.45 3.82
CA MET A 177 -2.72 5.51 5.21
C MET A 177 -3.58 6.50 5.97
N GLU A 178 -4.37 6.00 6.91
CA GLU A 178 -5.29 6.77 7.72
C GLU A 178 -4.66 7.11 9.08
N PRO A 179 -4.31 8.38 9.33
CA PRO A 179 -3.82 8.81 10.64
C PRO A 179 -4.93 8.75 11.70
N ALA A 180 -4.56 8.46 12.93
CA ALA A 180 -5.49 8.40 14.06
C ALA A 180 -6.26 9.72 14.31
N ASP A 181 -5.73 10.85 13.87
CA ASP A 181 -6.37 12.17 13.95
C ASP A 181 -6.89 12.69 12.61
N SER A 182 -6.91 11.84 11.57
CA SER A 182 -7.38 12.13 10.21
C SER A 182 -6.61 13.25 9.51
N LEU A 183 -5.40 13.58 9.94
CA LEU A 183 -4.57 14.62 9.36
C LEU A 183 -3.18 14.09 9.01
N ALA A 184 -2.68 14.39 7.80
CA ALA A 184 -1.38 13.93 7.32
C ALA A 184 -0.22 14.34 8.26
N PHE A 185 0.83 13.53 8.27
CA PHE A 185 2.11 13.85 8.90
C PHE A 185 3.06 14.40 7.85
N ILE A 186 3.36 15.70 7.92
CA ILE A 186 4.19 16.39 6.93
C ILE A 186 5.16 17.31 7.65
N GLY A 187 6.46 17.12 7.45
CA GLY A 187 7.46 18.01 8.05
C GLY A 187 8.74 17.30 8.46
N ARG A 188 9.57 17.99 9.23
CA ARG A 188 10.79 17.44 9.82
C ARG A 188 10.42 16.38 10.85
N TYR A 189 11.15 15.28 10.85
CA TYR A 189 10.97 14.23 11.84
C TYR A 189 12.28 13.90 12.53
N GLU A 190 12.60 14.66 13.58
CA GLU A 190 13.87 14.65 14.29
C GLU A 190 14.31 13.26 14.78
N LYS A 191 13.36 12.35 15.06
CA LYS A 191 13.67 10.95 15.41
C LYS A 191 14.42 10.19 14.31
N LEU A 192 14.41 10.69 13.09
CA LEU A 192 15.11 10.12 11.94
C LEU A 192 16.37 10.91 11.56
N GLY A 193 16.52 12.13 12.06
CA GLY A 193 17.63 13.04 11.81
C GLY A 193 17.16 14.47 11.56
N ASP A 194 18.02 15.45 11.81
CA ASP A 194 17.66 16.89 11.78
C ASP A 194 17.26 17.39 10.37
N ASN A 195 17.70 16.71 9.33
CA ASN A 195 17.46 17.05 7.93
C ASN A 195 16.65 15.97 7.19
N VAL A 196 15.92 15.13 7.95
CA VAL A 196 14.99 14.13 7.42
C VAL A 196 13.56 14.62 7.57
N TYR A 197 12.82 14.59 6.46
CA TYR A 197 11.44 15.02 6.36
C TYR A 197 10.56 13.84 5.95
N ILE A 198 9.31 13.84 6.37
CA ILE A 198 8.33 12.82 5.98
C ILE A 198 7.09 13.48 5.37
N ILE A 199 6.43 12.76 4.45
CA ILE A 199 5.11 13.06 3.91
C ILE A 199 4.35 11.73 3.89
N THR A 200 3.32 11.57 4.75
CA THR A 200 2.56 10.33 4.90
C THR A 200 1.21 10.58 5.56
N GLY A 201 0.33 9.57 5.54
CA GLY A 201 -0.95 9.65 6.22
C GLY A 201 -1.93 10.58 5.49
N ASP A 202 -2.09 10.36 4.20
CA ASP A 202 -2.87 11.21 3.32
C ASP A 202 -4.39 11.05 3.48
N SER A 203 -4.86 10.08 4.24
CA SER A 203 -6.29 9.84 4.51
C SER A 203 -7.15 9.83 3.24
N GLY A 204 -6.65 9.20 2.16
CA GLY A 204 -7.31 9.18 0.85
C GLY A 204 -7.17 10.47 0.02
N HIS A 205 -6.60 11.54 0.57
CA HIS A 205 -6.42 12.85 -0.08
C HIS A 205 -5.00 13.05 -0.63
N GLY A 206 -4.41 12.02 -1.23
CA GLY A 206 -3.01 11.98 -1.63
C GLY A 206 -2.57 13.12 -2.55
N MET A 207 -3.42 13.57 -3.49
CA MET A 207 -3.09 14.67 -4.39
C MET A 207 -3.01 16.01 -3.65
N THR A 208 -3.92 16.26 -2.71
CA THR A 208 -3.94 17.46 -1.87
C THR A 208 -2.75 17.47 -0.90
N HIS A 209 -2.61 16.39 -0.10
CA HIS A 209 -1.54 16.31 0.89
C HIS A 209 -0.14 16.19 0.25
N GLY A 210 -0.03 15.57 -0.92
CA GLY A 210 1.22 15.57 -1.68
C GLY A 210 1.65 16.97 -2.13
N THR A 211 0.71 17.80 -2.57
CA THR A 211 0.96 19.20 -2.94
C THR A 211 1.33 20.03 -1.72
N ILE A 212 0.54 19.95 -0.63
CA ILE A 212 0.86 20.62 0.64
C ILE A 212 2.24 20.17 1.13
N GLY A 213 2.54 18.87 1.06
CA GLY A 213 3.81 18.30 1.46
C GLY A 213 4.99 18.87 0.69
N GLY A 214 4.86 18.97 -0.64
CA GLY A 214 5.89 19.57 -1.48
C GLY A 214 6.15 21.05 -1.12
N MET A 215 5.09 21.83 -0.88
CA MET A 215 5.19 23.24 -0.52
C MET A 215 5.79 23.44 0.87
N LEU A 216 5.26 22.73 1.88
CA LEU A 216 5.70 22.83 3.27
C LEU A 216 7.15 22.36 3.44
N VAL A 217 7.48 21.18 2.95
CA VAL A 217 8.83 20.62 3.10
C VAL A 217 9.86 21.47 2.35
N ARG A 218 9.53 22.00 1.17
CA ARG A 218 10.40 22.97 0.48
C ARG A 218 10.70 24.17 1.37
N ASP A 219 9.68 24.78 1.98
CA ASP A 219 9.87 25.95 2.83
C ASP A 219 10.76 25.63 4.05
N LEU A 220 10.55 24.48 4.67
CA LEU A 220 11.37 24.03 5.79
C LEU A 220 12.83 23.79 5.40
N ILE A 221 13.10 23.17 4.23
CA ILE A 221 14.44 22.93 3.73
C ILE A 221 15.21 24.23 3.46
N VAL A 222 14.52 25.25 2.92
CA VAL A 222 15.14 26.56 2.63
C VAL A 222 15.06 27.55 3.79
N GLY A 223 14.60 27.12 4.97
CA GLY A 223 14.53 27.93 6.18
C GLY A 223 13.46 29.02 6.15
N ARG A 224 12.39 28.85 5.35
CA ARG A 224 11.23 29.75 5.34
C ARG A 224 10.21 29.35 6.38
N LYS A 225 9.61 30.34 7.04
CA LYS A 225 8.47 30.08 7.95
C LYS A 225 7.25 29.69 7.12
N ASN A 226 6.55 28.66 7.55
CA ASN A 226 5.30 28.20 6.94
C ASN A 226 4.24 28.02 8.05
N PRO A 227 3.04 28.63 7.94
CA PRO A 227 2.01 28.55 8.98
C PRO A 227 1.46 27.13 9.19
N TRP A 228 1.63 26.24 8.23
CA TRP A 228 1.14 24.86 8.31
C TRP A 228 2.08 23.91 9.09
N GLU A 229 3.30 24.34 9.38
CA GLU A 229 4.32 23.52 10.06
C GLU A 229 3.78 22.87 11.33
N LYS A 230 3.14 23.65 12.20
CA LYS A 230 2.59 23.14 13.46
C LYS A 230 1.37 22.23 13.27
N ILE A 231 0.58 22.47 12.22
CA ILE A 231 -0.64 21.71 11.94
C ILE A 231 -0.28 20.30 11.51
N TYR A 232 0.69 20.19 10.60
CA TYR A 232 1.11 18.91 9.99
C TYR A 232 2.28 18.25 10.70
N ASP A 233 2.81 18.83 11.78
CA ASP A 233 3.99 18.34 12.50
C ASP A 233 3.93 16.83 12.77
N PRO A 234 4.90 16.05 12.26
CA PRO A 234 4.97 14.62 12.51
C PRO A 234 5.14 14.25 13.99
N GLY A 235 5.64 15.18 14.80
CA GLY A 235 5.78 15.06 16.25
C GLY A 235 4.48 15.29 17.04
N ARG A 236 3.46 15.91 16.41
CA ARG A 236 2.22 16.27 17.09
C ARG A 236 1.54 15.07 17.78
N VAL A 237 0.96 15.30 18.93
CA VAL A 237 0.14 14.32 19.68
C VAL A 237 -1.21 14.98 19.98
N SER A 238 -2.30 14.32 19.60
CA SER A 238 -3.65 14.76 19.94
C SER A 238 -4.29 13.79 20.93
N LEU A 239 -5.16 14.30 21.81
CA LEU A 239 -5.91 13.46 22.78
C LEU A 239 -6.80 12.44 22.04
N LYS A 240 -7.40 12.84 20.91
CA LYS A 240 -8.18 11.94 20.04
C LYS A 240 -7.31 10.79 19.55
N ALA A 241 -6.10 11.09 19.05
CA ALA A 241 -5.18 10.07 18.56
C ALA A 241 -4.78 9.06 19.64
N ILE A 242 -4.63 9.46 20.89
CA ILE A 242 -4.29 8.53 22.00
C ILE A 242 -5.39 7.49 22.19
N GLY A 243 -6.66 7.90 22.21
CA GLY A 243 -7.80 6.99 22.35
C GLY A 243 -7.90 6.00 21.17
N GLU A 244 -7.79 6.49 19.96
CA GLU A 244 -7.84 5.65 18.76
C GLU A 244 -6.62 4.72 18.65
N MET A 245 -5.42 5.18 18.99
CA MET A 245 -4.23 4.33 19.05
C MET A 245 -4.39 3.18 20.06
N ALA A 246 -4.99 3.45 21.23
CA ALA A 246 -5.26 2.41 22.21
C ALA A 246 -6.24 1.36 21.67
N ALA A 247 -7.34 1.78 21.06
CA ALA A 247 -8.34 0.91 20.45
C ALA A 247 -7.73 0.06 19.31
N GLU A 248 -6.94 0.67 18.43
CA GLU A 248 -6.29 -0.01 17.32
C GLU A 248 -5.17 -0.96 17.79
N THR A 249 -4.41 -0.59 18.81
CA THR A 249 -3.41 -1.49 19.42
C THR A 249 -4.09 -2.73 19.97
N LEU A 250 -5.23 -2.58 20.69
CA LEU A 250 -6.04 -3.70 21.14
C LEU A 250 -6.55 -4.55 19.97
N GLY A 251 -6.97 -3.94 18.86
CA GLY A 251 -7.38 -4.63 17.63
C GLY A 251 -6.24 -5.31 16.89
N THR A 252 -4.98 -4.94 17.15
CA THR A 252 -3.79 -5.54 16.54
C THR A 252 -3.26 -6.73 17.32
N ILE A 253 -3.43 -6.77 18.65
CA ILE A 253 -3.01 -7.89 19.52
C ILE A 253 -3.51 -9.26 19.01
N PRO A 254 -4.78 -9.44 18.61
CA PRO A 254 -5.26 -10.72 18.08
C PRO A 254 -4.51 -11.19 16.83
N GLN A 255 -3.95 -10.29 16.04
CA GLN A 255 -3.18 -10.66 14.84
C GLN A 255 -1.86 -11.37 15.20
N TYR A 256 -1.27 -11.04 16.34
CA TYR A 256 -0.14 -11.79 16.89
C TYR A 256 -0.56 -13.17 17.39
N GLY A 257 -1.83 -13.38 17.76
CA GLY A 257 -2.39 -14.69 18.10
C GLY A 257 -2.28 -15.71 16.96
N LYS A 258 -2.15 -15.27 15.70
CA LYS A 258 -1.90 -16.13 14.53
C LYS A 258 -0.61 -16.96 14.65
N TRP A 259 0.32 -16.58 15.51
CA TRP A 259 1.48 -17.39 15.84
C TRP A 259 1.09 -18.72 16.52
N LEU A 260 0.05 -18.70 17.34
CA LEU A 260 -0.40 -19.87 18.12
C LEU A 260 -1.37 -20.76 17.34
N THR A 261 -2.04 -20.22 16.31
CA THR A 261 -3.01 -20.99 15.50
C THR A 261 -2.33 -21.99 14.56
N GLY A 262 -3.10 -22.84 13.89
CA GLY A 262 -2.65 -23.63 12.74
C GLY A 262 -2.21 -22.75 11.55
N GLY A 263 -2.07 -23.30 10.38
CA GLY A 263 -2.01 -22.55 9.12
C GLY A 263 -3.40 -22.50 8.48
N ASP A 264 -3.54 -21.76 7.39
CA ASP A 264 -4.76 -21.73 6.56
C ASP A 264 -4.99 -23.10 5.89
N LYS A 265 -3.89 -23.81 5.61
CA LYS A 265 -3.88 -25.18 5.09
C LYS A 265 -2.89 -26.06 5.88
N ALA A 266 -3.19 -27.35 5.96
CA ALA A 266 -2.34 -28.31 6.66
C ALA A 266 -1.07 -28.66 5.85
N SER A 267 -1.12 -28.57 4.53
CA SER A 267 0.04 -28.90 3.68
C SER A 267 0.07 -28.08 2.38
N PRO A 268 1.26 -27.91 1.76
CA PRO A 268 1.40 -27.25 0.46
C PRO A 268 0.61 -27.91 -0.68
N ARG A 269 0.30 -29.20 -0.55
CA ARG A 269 -0.45 -29.95 -1.59
C ARG A 269 -1.90 -29.47 -1.72
N GLN A 270 -2.45 -28.87 -0.65
CA GLN A 270 -3.82 -28.37 -0.62
C GLN A 270 -3.99 -26.98 -1.23
N ILE A 271 -2.90 -26.33 -1.63
CA ILE A 271 -2.92 -25.00 -2.25
C ILE A 271 -3.18 -25.19 -3.75
N PRO A 272 -4.25 -24.61 -4.31
CA PRO A 272 -4.50 -24.62 -5.75
C PRO A 272 -3.40 -23.89 -6.52
N LYS A 273 -3.29 -24.10 -7.83
CA LYS A 273 -2.45 -23.31 -8.71
C LYS A 273 -2.92 -21.84 -8.74
N GLY A 274 -2.01 -20.90 -8.80
CA GLY A 274 -2.29 -19.48 -8.74
C GLY A 274 -2.69 -18.96 -7.34
N GLU A 275 -2.62 -19.82 -6.28
CA GLU A 275 -3.05 -19.46 -4.94
C GLU A 275 -1.94 -19.57 -3.91
N GLY A 276 -2.14 -18.86 -2.79
CA GLY A 276 -1.26 -18.85 -1.63
C GLY A 276 -1.98 -19.22 -0.34
N ALA A 277 -1.23 -19.72 0.63
CA ALA A 277 -1.73 -19.96 1.97
C ALA A 277 -0.59 -19.96 2.99
N VAL A 278 -0.91 -19.56 4.22
CA VAL A 278 0.02 -19.73 5.35
C VAL A 278 -0.06 -21.16 5.87
N ILE A 279 1.10 -21.78 6.02
CA ILE A 279 1.23 -23.16 6.53
C ILE A 279 2.08 -23.13 7.80
N ARG A 280 1.69 -23.93 8.81
CA ARG A 280 2.51 -24.16 9.99
C ARG A 280 3.40 -25.40 9.78
N ARG A 281 4.70 -25.24 10.00
CA ARG A 281 5.68 -26.33 10.01
C ARG A 281 6.48 -26.27 11.31
N GLY A 282 6.05 -27.06 12.28
CA GLY A 282 6.57 -26.96 13.65
C GLY A 282 6.27 -25.61 14.26
N PHE A 283 7.31 -24.86 14.63
CA PHE A 283 7.21 -23.49 15.15
C PHE A 283 7.26 -22.42 14.06
N GLN A 284 7.49 -22.78 12.80
CA GLN A 284 7.59 -21.82 11.71
C GLN A 284 6.24 -21.60 11.02
N LYS A 285 5.97 -20.34 10.65
CA LYS A 285 4.90 -19.96 9.76
C LYS A 285 5.47 -19.65 8.38
N LEU A 286 4.97 -20.35 7.37
CA LEU A 286 5.43 -20.26 5.99
C LEU A 286 4.34 -19.67 5.12
N ALA A 287 4.66 -18.62 4.36
CA ALA A 287 3.88 -18.14 3.26
C ALA A 287 4.23 -18.98 2.03
N VAL A 288 3.28 -19.74 1.52
CA VAL A 288 3.49 -20.69 0.42
C VAL A 288 2.57 -20.29 -0.73
N PHE A 289 3.16 -19.96 -1.86
CA PHE A 289 2.47 -19.66 -3.12
C PHE A 289 2.73 -20.81 -4.10
N ARG A 290 1.69 -21.29 -4.78
CA ARG A 290 1.80 -22.23 -5.89
C ARG A 290 1.53 -21.49 -7.18
N ASP A 291 2.52 -21.36 -8.04
CA ASP A 291 2.34 -20.70 -9.34
C ASP A 291 1.49 -21.54 -10.33
N ASP A 292 1.19 -20.99 -11.49
CA ASP A 292 0.36 -21.61 -12.52
C ASP A 292 1.01 -22.85 -13.11
N GLN A 293 2.34 -22.96 -13.06
CA GLN A 293 3.10 -24.15 -13.45
C GLN A 293 3.06 -25.25 -12.36
N GLY A 294 2.60 -24.91 -11.15
CA GLY A 294 2.52 -25.80 -10.00
C GLY A 294 3.77 -25.81 -9.13
N VAL A 295 4.74 -24.92 -9.39
CA VAL A 295 5.94 -24.75 -8.58
C VAL A 295 5.59 -24.05 -7.26
N LEU A 296 6.18 -24.52 -6.18
CA LEU A 296 5.98 -23.94 -4.84
C LEU A 296 7.07 -22.93 -4.52
N HIS A 297 6.64 -21.71 -4.20
CA HIS A 297 7.45 -20.64 -3.66
C HIS A 297 7.20 -20.55 -2.16
N MET A 298 8.24 -20.74 -1.35
CA MET A 298 8.12 -20.79 0.10
C MET A 298 8.96 -19.69 0.74
N MET A 299 8.32 -18.89 1.57
CA MET A 299 8.92 -17.79 2.31
C MET A 299 8.51 -17.88 3.78
N SER A 300 9.20 -17.15 4.65
CA SER A 300 8.71 -16.87 5.99
C SER A 300 7.40 -16.07 5.89
N ALA A 301 6.38 -16.46 6.64
CA ALA A 301 5.16 -15.66 6.75
C ALA A 301 5.30 -14.51 7.77
N VAL A 302 6.48 -14.34 8.35
CA VAL A 302 6.76 -13.31 9.36
C VAL A 302 7.14 -12.02 8.67
N CYS A 303 6.32 -10.98 8.83
CA CYS A 303 6.57 -9.66 8.29
C CYS A 303 7.86 -9.06 8.87
N PRO A 304 8.82 -8.61 8.03
CA PRO A 304 10.10 -8.07 8.50
C PRO A 304 9.98 -6.78 9.31
N HIS A 305 8.81 -6.10 9.26
CA HIS A 305 8.59 -4.86 10.02
C HIS A 305 8.57 -5.12 11.54
N LEU A 306 7.52 -5.74 12.07
CA LEU A 306 7.32 -6.01 13.51
C LEU A 306 6.82 -7.44 13.78
N GLY A 307 7.07 -8.39 12.90
CA GLY A 307 6.89 -9.81 13.17
C GLY A 307 5.44 -10.33 13.11
N CYS A 308 4.48 -9.57 12.59
CA CYS A 308 3.12 -10.09 12.33
C CYS A 308 3.12 -11.16 11.25
N ILE A 309 2.17 -12.09 11.31
CA ILE A 309 1.96 -13.09 10.25
C ILE A 309 1.15 -12.47 9.12
N VAL A 310 1.70 -12.50 7.90
CA VAL A 310 1.03 -12.02 6.69
C VAL A 310 -0.15 -12.92 6.32
N ALA A 311 -1.13 -12.37 5.60
CA ALA A 311 -2.27 -13.09 5.05
C ALA A 311 -2.23 -13.07 3.51
N TRP A 312 -2.75 -14.12 2.87
CA TRP A 312 -2.87 -14.17 1.42
C TRP A 312 -4.06 -13.35 0.94
N ASN A 313 -3.83 -12.51 -0.06
CA ASN A 313 -4.84 -11.77 -0.79
C ASN A 313 -5.01 -12.43 -2.16
N ALA A 314 -6.10 -13.19 -2.33
CA ALA A 314 -6.36 -13.96 -3.54
C ALA A 314 -6.66 -13.08 -4.75
N ALA A 315 -7.35 -11.95 -4.55
CA ALA A 315 -7.72 -11.03 -5.63
C ALA A 315 -6.52 -10.34 -6.28
N GLU A 316 -5.50 -10.00 -5.48
CA GLU A 316 -4.33 -9.26 -5.95
C GLU A 316 -3.05 -10.11 -6.01
N LYS A 317 -3.15 -11.38 -5.59
CA LYS A 317 -2.02 -12.32 -5.54
C LYS A 317 -0.84 -11.77 -4.74
N THR A 318 -1.15 -11.24 -3.55
CA THR A 318 -0.18 -10.63 -2.63
C THR A 318 -0.24 -11.22 -1.24
N TRP A 319 0.81 -10.99 -0.45
CA TRP A 319 0.84 -11.23 0.98
C TRP A 319 0.70 -9.90 1.69
N ASP A 320 -0.36 -9.74 2.48
CA ASP A 320 -0.69 -8.48 3.13
C ASP A 320 -0.56 -8.61 4.66
N CYS A 321 0.15 -7.66 5.28
CA CYS A 321 0.37 -7.67 6.73
C CYS A 321 -0.79 -6.97 7.45
N PRO A 322 -1.55 -7.65 8.33
CA PRO A 322 -2.73 -7.07 8.97
C PRO A 322 -2.42 -6.07 10.09
N CYS A 323 -1.15 -5.94 10.48
CA CYS A 323 -0.76 -5.03 11.56
C CYS A 323 -0.53 -3.60 11.08
N HIS A 324 0.29 -3.42 10.04
CA HIS A 324 0.67 -2.09 9.57
C HIS A 324 0.65 -1.95 8.04
N GLY A 325 0.05 -2.91 7.34
CA GLY A 325 -0.20 -2.80 5.90
C GLY A 325 0.99 -3.05 4.98
N SER A 326 2.11 -3.63 5.45
CA SER A 326 3.17 -4.07 4.53
C SER A 326 2.62 -5.08 3.54
N ARG A 327 2.97 -4.93 2.27
CA ARG A 327 2.51 -5.81 1.20
C ARG A 327 3.67 -6.38 0.41
N PHE A 328 3.51 -7.63 -0.02
CA PHE A 328 4.54 -8.36 -0.74
C PHE A 328 3.91 -9.07 -1.94
N ALA A 329 4.62 -9.12 -3.05
CA ALA A 329 4.24 -9.93 -4.20
C ALA A 329 4.13 -11.42 -3.81
N SER A 330 3.50 -12.22 -4.64
CA SER A 330 3.34 -13.66 -4.43
C SER A 330 4.65 -14.40 -4.14
N GLY A 331 5.77 -13.97 -4.74
CA GLY A 331 7.13 -14.48 -4.50
C GLY A 331 7.86 -13.84 -3.31
N GLY A 332 7.21 -13.02 -2.50
CA GLY A 332 7.75 -12.42 -1.28
C GLY A 332 8.46 -11.07 -1.44
N ARG A 333 8.62 -10.54 -2.67
CA ARG A 333 9.23 -9.22 -2.90
C ARG A 333 8.33 -8.12 -2.32
N VAL A 334 8.91 -7.20 -1.55
CA VAL A 334 8.18 -6.07 -0.96
C VAL A 334 7.59 -5.15 -2.04
N LEU A 335 6.32 -4.76 -1.85
CA LEU A 335 5.58 -3.86 -2.73
C LEU A 335 5.25 -2.54 -2.03
N ASN A 336 4.78 -2.61 -0.78
CA ASN A 336 4.42 -1.45 0.05
C ASN A 336 5.02 -1.61 1.45
N GLY A 337 5.55 -0.52 1.98
CA GLY A 337 5.99 -0.42 3.36
C GLY A 337 4.86 -0.59 4.39
N PRO A 338 5.20 -0.50 5.69
CA PRO A 338 6.48 -0.05 6.24
C PRO A 338 7.62 -1.08 6.25
N ALA A 339 7.39 -2.36 5.93
CA ALA A 339 8.51 -3.28 5.68
C ALA A 339 9.35 -2.80 4.50
N ASN A 340 10.69 -2.83 4.64
CA ASN A 340 11.62 -2.39 3.61
C ASN A 340 12.46 -3.53 3.02
N THR A 341 12.17 -4.76 3.40
CA THR A 341 12.85 -5.96 2.90
C THR A 341 11.83 -7.01 2.52
N ASP A 342 12.23 -7.89 1.62
CA ASP A 342 11.43 -9.03 1.16
C ASP A 342 11.12 -10.02 2.30
N LEU A 343 10.08 -10.82 2.13
CA LEU A 343 9.86 -11.99 2.98
C LEU A 343 11.03 -12.98 2.77
N PRO A 344 11.74 -13.38 3.85
CA PRO A 344 12.89 -14.26 3.71
C PRO A 344 12.52 -15.60 3.04
N PRO A 345 13.25 -16.03 1.99
CA PRO A 345 12.99 -17.29 1.33
C PRO A 345 13.30 -18.47 2.27
N VAL A 346 12.50 -19.54 2.19
CA VAL A 346 12.70 -20.78 2.92
C VAL A 346 12.96 -21.91 1.93
N GLU A 347 14.03 -22.67 2.14
CA GLU A 347 14.39 -23.77 1.24
C GLU A 347 13.29 -24.84 1.21
N THR A 348 12.86 -25.19 0.01
CA THR A 348 11.98 -26.35 -0.20
C THR A 348 12.76 -27.64 0.04
N PRO A 349 12.12 -28.72 0.56
CA PRO A 349 12.80 -30.01 0.75
C PRO A 349 13.46 -30.56 -0.52
N ALA A 350 12.90 -30.27 -1.70
CA ALA A 350 13.47 -30.67 -2.98
C ALA A 350 14.78 -29.90 -3.33
N ARG A 351 14.86 -28.61 -3.00
CA ARG A 351 16.04 -27.77 -3.24
C ARG A 351 17.15 -28.09 -2.24
N ALA A 352 16.78 -28.41 -0.99
CA ALA A 352 17.72 -28.88 0.03
C ALA A 352 18.38 -30.22 -0.38
N LYS A 353 17.60 -31.15 -0.94
CA LYS A 353 18.14 -32.42 -1.45
C LYS A 353 19.09 -32.24 -2.63
N ARG A 354 18.82 -31.32 -3.56
CA ARG A 354 19.75 -31.02 -4.69
C ARG A 354 21.06 -30.41 -4.20
N ARG A 355 21.02 -29.46 -3.27
CA ARG A 355 22.24 -28.86 -2.70
C ARG A 355 23.09 -29.85 -1.91
N SER A 356 22.47 -30.79 -1.19
CA SER A 356 23.21 -31.84 -0.48
C SER A 356 23.83 -32.86 -1.44
N ALA A 357 23.24 -33.09 -2.64
CA ALA A 357 23.77 -33.94 -3.67
C ALA A 357 24.93 -33.29 -4.47
N GLU A 358 24.92 -31.95 -4.57
CA GLU A 358 25.95 -31.16 -5.27
C GLU A 358 27.16 -30.80 -4.39
N ARG A 359 27.15 -31.09 -3.08
CA ARG A 359 28.33 -30.90 -2.22
C ARG A 359 29.39 -31.94 -2.58
N PRO A 360 30.61 -31.53 -2.97
CA PRO A 360 31.71 -32.48 -3.27
C PRO A 360 31.98 -33.31 -2.03
N ARG A 361 32.06 -34.61 -2.21
CA ARG A 361 32.46 -35.52 -1.13
C ARG A 361 33.86 -35.15 -0.65
N PRO A 362 34.13 -35.06 0.66
CA PRO A 362 35.48 -34.75 1.15
C PRO A 362 36.44 -35.80 0.64
N ARG A 363 37.49 -35.39 -0.02
CA ARG A 363 38.60 -36.26 -0.48
C ARG A 363 39.17 -36.94 0.76
N LYS A 364 39.10 -38.28 0.80
CA LYS A 364 39.80 -39.07 1.81
C LYS A 364 41.31 -38.73 1.75
N ARG A 365 41.83 -38.17 2.81
CA ARG A 365 43.28 -38.03 2.97
C ARG A 365 43.91 -39.43 2.94
N ALA A 366 44.75 -39.69 1.96
CA ALA A 366 45.62 -40.88 1.96
C ALA A 366 46.53 -40.77 3.16
N LYS A 367 46.49 -41.77 4.04
CA LYS A 367 47.51 -41.94 5.06
C LYS A 367 48.80 -42.39 4.36
N LYS A 368 49.86 -41.62 4.55
CA LYS A 368 51.23 -42.12 4.39
C LYS A 368 51.68 -42.61 5.73
#